data_c4ba9f041013d557863b9036ee8a447b
#
_entry.id   c4ba9f041013d557863b9036ee8a447b
#
_cell.length_a   1.000
_cell.length_b   1.000
_cell.length_c   1.000
_cell.angle_alpha   90.00
_cell.angle_beta   90.00
_cell.angle_gamma   90.00
#
_symmetry.space_group_name_H-M   'P 1'
#
loop_
_entity.id
_entity.type
_entity.pdbx_description
1 polymer ?
#
loop_
_entity_poly.entity_id
_entity_poly.type
_entity_poly.pdbx_seq_one_letter_code
_entity_poly.pdbx_strand_id
1 'polypeptide(L)'
;MAFEELPLDRPVDRSPIDEPPAPPSAWRWVAVALAGVAAGAALAFWWMSRSLPETATPAPTMATDVAVGSNRPQRQPMDLPSLDTSDHFLAGLVAALSQNPMLARLIATPGLVRATTLAVIQIGQGRTPADPLKVLRPASRLSILGTSSGRVDPKTYARWDPIVAALTSVSPADAAQLYVNVKPLFDQAYIELGNPGGDFDTAIGQAIGMLDEAPAKAEDSQLLRRTNFLEHEDATLRALPPVQKQFLLIGPDNRRRVLEWLHQVAGKLELKTK
;
A
#
# COMPACT_ATOMS: atom_id res chain seq x y z
N MET A 1 55.78 -35.13 -42.92
CA MET A 1 54.80 -35.24 -41.85
C MET A 1 53.47 -34.87 -42.46
N ALA A 2 52.64 -35.86 -42.68
CA ALA A 2 51.33 -35.72 -43.33
C ALA A 2 50.29 -35.27 -42.28
N PHE A 3 49.57 -34.22 -42.55
CA PHE A 3 48.38 -33.84 -41.81
C PHE A 3 47.21 -34.67 -42.33
N GLU A 4 46.71 -35.54 -41.45
CA GLU A 4 45.56 -36.40 -41.70
C GLU A 4 44.29 -35.54 -41.55
N GLU A 5 43.56 -35.38 -42.66
CA GLU A 5 42.28 -34.69 -42.71
C GLU A 5 41.20 -35.56 -42.08
N LEU A 6 40.56 -35.07 -41.02
CA LEU A 6 39.35 -35.68 -40.44
C LEU A 6 38.14 -35.42 -41.36
N PRO A 7 37.34 -36.43 -41.69
CA PRO A 7 36.11 -36.20 -42.47
C PRO A 7 35.01 -35.63 -41.61
N LEU A 8 34.59 -34.42 -41.93
CA LEU A 8 33.39 -33.75 -41.44
C LEU A 8 32.19 -34.13 -42.32
N ASP A 9 31.62 -35.30 -42.13
CA ASP A 9 30.27 -35.56 -42.65
C ASP A 9 29.62 -36.72 -41.89
N ARG A 10 28.88 -36.36 -40.83
CA ARG A 10 27.85 -37.20 -40.26
C ARG A 10 26.51 -36.47 -40.39
N PRO A 11 25.54 -37.04 -41.14
CA PRO A 11 24.20 -36.50 -41.16
C PRO A 11 23.62 -36.60 -39.73
N VAL A 12 23.21 -35.46 -39.17
CA VAL A 12 22.48 -35.39 -37.91
C VAL A 12 21.07 -35.91 -38.17
N ASP A 13 20.81 -37.10 -37.68
CA ASP A 13 19.47 -37.69 -37.61
C ASP A 13 18.58 -36.79 -36.74
N ARG A 14 17.71 -36.01 -37.39
CA ARG A 14 16.69 -35.20 -36.70
C ARG A 14 15.48 -36.09 -36.49
N SER A 15 15.48 -36.82 -35.38
CA SER A 15 14.25 -37.38 -34.84
C SER A 15 13.26 -36.23 -34.58
N PRO A 16 11.97 -36.40 -34.88
CA PRO A 16 10.98 -35.39 -34.58
C PRO A 16 10.95 -35.16 -33.06
N ILE A 17 11.18 -33.91 -32.63
CA ILE A 17 11.01 -33.50 -31.25
C ILE A 17 9.52 -33.66 -30.96
N ASP A 18 9.16 -34.54 -30.07
CA ASP A 18 7.81 -34.68 -29.52
C ASP A 18 7.37 -33.29 -29.04
N GLU A 19 6.43 -32.68 -29.73
CA GLU A 19 5.81 -31.44 -29.38
C GLU A 19 5.02 -31.68 -28.07
N PRO A 20 5.30 -30.94 -26.97
CA PRO A 20 4.55 -31.13 -25.73
C PRO A 20 3.07 -30.83 -25.97
N PRO A 21 2.13 -31.57 -25.37
CA PRO A 21 0.71 -31.37 -25.55
C PRO A 21 0.33 -29.94 -25.17
N ALA A 22 -0.44 -29.27 -26.01
CA ALA A 22 -0.94 -27.92 -25.80
C ALA A 22 -1.61 -27.78 -24.43
N PRO A 23 -1.31 -26.75 -23.62
CA PRO A 23 -1.93 -26.57 -22.33
C PRO A 23 -3.45 -26.43 -22.48
N PRO A 24 -4.26 -27.02 -21.58
CA PRO A 24 -5.71 -26.89 -21.63
C PRO A 24 -6.09 -25.42 -21.54
N SER A 25 -6.93 -24.97 -22.47
CA SER A 25 -7.29 -23.57 -22.69
C SER A 25 -7.65 -22.87 -21.37
N ALA A 26 -6.83 -21.92 -20.96
CA ALA A 26 -7.02 -21.11 -19.76
C ALA A 26 -8.38 -20.37 -19.70
N TRP A 27 -9.04 -20.25 -20.84
CA TRP A 27 -10.36 -19.64 -20.99
C TRP A 27 -11.47 -20.34 -20.17
N ARG A 28 -11.40 -21.67 -20.00
CA ARG A 28 -12.41 -22.41 -19.22
C ARG A 28 -12.35 -22.07 -17.73
N TRP A 29 -11.18 -21.75 -17.19
CA TRP A 29 -11.00 -21.33 -15.79
C TRP A 29 -11.38 -19.87 -15.56
N VAL A 30 -11.21 -19.01 -16.58
CA VAL A 30 -11.67 -17.60 -16.54
C VAL A 30 -13.20 -17.54 -16.51
N ALA A 31 -13.89 -18.40 -17.27
CA ALA A 31 -15.35 -18.46 -17.24
C ALA A 31 -15.93 -18.95 -15.88
N VAL A 32 -15.23 -19.89 -15.21
CA VAL A 32 -15.62 -20.37 -13.88
C VAL A 32 -15.37 -19.30 -12.80
N ALA A 33 -14.27 -18.53 -12.90
CA ALA A 33 -13.98 -17.43 -11.99
C ALA A 33 -14.98 -16.28 -12.11
N LEU A 34 -15.38 -15.93 -13.34
CA LEU A 34 -16.39 -14.88 -13.59
C LEU A 34 -17.79 -15.29 -13.11
N ALA A 35 -18.17 -16.56 -13.22
CA ALA A 35 -19.43 -17.05 -12.69
C ALA A 35 -19.47 -17.03 -11.14
N GLY A 36 -18.34 -17.30 -10.48
CA GLY A 36 -18.21 -17.22 -9.01
C GLY A 36 -18.35 -15.80 -8.47
N VAL A 37 -17.77 -14.81 -9.16
CA VAL A 37 -17.85 -13.39 -8.78
C VAL A 37 -19.27 -12.85 -8.97
N ALA A 38 -19.96 -13.22 -10.07
CA ALA A 38 -21.34 -12.80 -10.30
C ALA A 38 -22.34 -13.40 -9.28
N ALA A 39 -22.13 -14.67 -8.86
CA ALA A 39 -22.95 -15.31 -7.84
C ALA A 39 -22.71 -14.70 -6.44
N GLY A 40 -21.46 -14.33 -6.10
CA GLY A 40 -21.12 -13.67 -4.85
C GLY A 40 -21.73 -12.27 -4.73
N ALA A 41 -21.69 -11.48 -5.81
CA ALA A 41 -22.29 -10.15 -5.87
C ALA A 41 -23.84 -10.20 -5.78
N ALA A 42 -24.48 -11.19 -6.42
CA ALA A 42 -25.93 -11.38 -6.35
C ALA A 42 -26.39 -11.82 -4.95
N LEU A 43 -25.63 -12.67 -4.25
CA LEU A 43 -25.92 -13.09 -2.88
C LEU A 43 -25.74 -11.94 -1.88
N ALA A 44 -24.71 -11.12 -2.04
CA ALA A 44 -24.48 -9.94 -1.20
C ALA A 44 -25.58 -8.89 -1.40
N PHE A 45 -25.98 -8.63 -2.64
CA PHE A 45 -27.09 -7.73 -2.96
C PHE A 45 -28.44 -8.27 -2.43
N TRP A 46 -28.71 -9.56 -2.56
CA TRP A 46 -29.93 -10.20 -2.06
C TRP A 46 -30.01 -10.20 -0.53
N TRP A 47 -28.88 -10.37 0.16
CA TRP A 47 -28.81 -10.31 1.62
C TRP A 47 -28.99 -8.88 2.14
N MET A 48 -28.42 -7.89 1.47
CA MET A 48 -28.56 -6.47 1.79
C MET A 48 -29.98 -5.94 1.53
N SER A 49 -30.74 -6.55 0.58
CA SER A 49 -32.12 -6.16 0.26
C SER A 49 -33.17 -6.74 1.23
N ARG A 50 -32.79 -7.67 2.10
CA ARG A 50 -33.72 -8.31 3.08
C ARG A 50 -33.69 -7.68 4.47
N SER A 51 -32.83 -6.71 4.73
CA SER A 51 -32.76 -6.02 6.02
C SER A 51 -33.60 -4.73 6.00
N LEU A 52 -34.90 -4.82 5.76
CA LEU A 52 -35.81 -3.75 6.13
C LEU A 52 -36.23 -3.97 7.59
N PRO A 53 -36.08 -3.01 8.47
CA PRO A 53 -36.49 -3.17 9.87
C PRO A 53 -38.01 -3.13 9.99
N GLU A 54 -38.53 -4.12 10.64
CA GLU A 54 -39.90 -4.19 11.14
C GLU A 54 -40.13 -3.07 12.16
N THR A 55 -41.20 -2.33 11.97
CA THR A 55 -41.59 -1.17 12.75
C THR A 55 -41.80 -1.56 14.22
N ALA A 56 -40.86 -1.19 15.10
CA ALA A 56 -41.02 -1.35 16.53
C ALA A 56 -41.78 -0.15 17.12
N THR A 57 -42.81 -0.42 17.89
CA THR A 57 -43.64 0.47 18.70
C THR A 57 -42.78 1.29 19.65
N PRO A 58 -43.04 2.61 19.85
CA PRO A 58 -42.21 3.46 20.72
C PRO A 58 -42.41 3.12 22.20
N ALA A 59 -41.32 2.74 22.88
CA ALA A 59 -41.23 2.71 24.33
C ALA A 59 -40.81 4.09 24.88
N PRO A 60 -41.13 4.45 26.13
CA PRO A 60 -41.06 5.82 26.61
C PRO A 60 -39.62 6.34 26.73
N THR A 61 -39.47 7.57 26.29
CA THR A 61 -38.25 8.37 26.26
C THR A 61 -37.70 8.62 27.65
N MET A 62 -36.59 7.96 28.00
CA MET A 62 -35.67 8.48 29.00
C MET A 62 -34.68 9.41 28.30
N ALA A 63 -34.50 10.61 28.89
CA ALA A 63 -33.62 11.64 28.36
C ALA A 63 -32.23 11.08 28.13
N THR A 64 -31.86 10.99 26.85
CA THR A 64 -30.52 10.61 26.43
C THR A 64 -29.69 11.88 26.36
N ASP A 65 -28.65 11.93 27.19
CA ASP A 65 -27.51 12.83 26.97
C ASP A 65 -27.17 12.83 25.49
N VAL A 66 -27.13 14.01 24.90
CA VAL A 66 -26.69 14.20 23.49
C VAL A 66 -25.20 13.85 23.45
N ALA A 67 -24.91 12.58 23.28
CA ALA A 67 -23.58 12.16 22.87
C ALA A 67 -23.30 12.84 21.53
N VAL A 68 -22.32 13.72 21.51
CA VAL A 68 -21.75 14.28 20.28
C VAL A 68 -21.38 13.07 19.40
N GLY A 69 -22.17 12.84 18.36
CA GLY A 69 -22.04 11.64 17.53
C GLY A 69 -20.65 11.57 16.90
N SER A 70 -19.87 10.55 17.24
CA SER A 70 -18.63 10.24 16.56
C SER A 70 -18.91 9.96 15.07
N ASN A 71 -18.17 10.63 14.18
CA ASN A 71 -18.23 10.41 12.74
C ASN A 71 -17.34 9.22 12.29
N ARG A 72 -16.70 8.56 13.26
CA ARG A 72 -15.86 7.39 13.01
C ARG A 72 -16.72 6.24 12.48
N PRO A 73 -16.32 5.56 11.38
CA PRO A 73 -17.04 4.40 10.90
C PRO A 73 -17.17 3.33 11.98
N GLN A 74 -18.32 2.70 12.06
CA GLN A 74 -18.53 1.58 12.98
C GLN A 74 -18.00 0.29 12.37
N ARG A 75 -17.40 -0.55 13.20
CA ARG A 75 -16.94 -1.88 12.78
C ARG A 75 -18.15 -2.73 12.40
N GLN A 76 -18.10 -3.24 11.17
CA GLN A 76 -19.10 -4.23 10.73
C GLN A 76 -18.72 -5.61 11.27
N PRO A 77 -19.69 -6.39 11.80
CA PRO A 77 -19.43 -7.76 12.21
C PRO A 77 -18.90 -8.58 11.04
N MET A 78 -17.71 -9.13 11.17
CA MET A 78 -17.14 -10.09 10.24
C MET A 78 -16.18 -11.02 10.99
N ASP A 79 -16.12 -12.26 10.56
CA ASP A 79 -15.17 -13.24 11.08
C ASP A 79 -13.80 -12.95 10.47
N LEU A 80 -12.87 -12.49 11.31
CA LEU A 80 -11.49 -12.25 10.88
C LEU A 80 -10.68 -13.55 11.00
N PRO A 81 -9.89 -13.90 9.97
CA PRO A 81 -8.95 -15.01 10.06
C PRO A 81 -7.84 -14.69 11.07
N SER A 82 -7.04 -15.71 11.42
CA SER A 82 -5.81 -15.48 12.17
C SER A 82 -4.85 -14.58 11.37
N LEU A 83 -3.96 -13.88 12.06
CA LEU A 83 -2.99 -12.97 11.42
C LEU A 83 -2.13 -13.70 10.37
N ASP A 84 -1.76 -14.97 10.62
CA ASP A 84 -0.96 -15.77 9.70
C ASP A 84 -1.67 -16.14 8.38
N THR A 85 -2.99 -16.16 8.39
CA THR A 85 -3.82 -16.51 7.22
C THR A 85 -4.58 -15.31 6.64
N SER A 86 -4.31 -14.09 7.14
CA SER A 86 -5.07 -12.89 6.81
C SER A 86 -4.77 -12.31 5.42
N ASP A 87 -3.63 -12.64 4.80
CA ASP A 87 -3.19 -12.01 3.54
C ASP A 87 -4.22 -12.16 2.41
N HIS A 88 -4.71 -13.38 2.19
CA HIS A 88 -5.69 -13.63 1.12
C HIS A 88 -7.02 -12.94 1.38
N PHE A 89 -7.47 -12.95 2.64
CA PHE A 89 -8.69 -12.27 3.06
C PHE A 89 -8.60 -10.75 2.84
N LEU A 90 -7.51 -10.14 3.32
CA LEU A 90 -7.27 -8.72 3.17
C LEU A 90 -7.09 -8.31 1.71
N ALA A 91 -6.37 -9.13 0.92
CA ALA A 91 -6.23 -8.91 -0.52
C ALA A 91 -7.58 -8.87 -1.24
N GLY A 92 -8.51 -9.76 -0.89
CA GLY A 92 -9.86 -9.76 -1.42
C GLY A 92 -10.64 -8.47 -1.11
N LEU A 93 -10.57 -8.01 0.14
CA LEU A 93 -11.23 -6.77 0.56
C LEU A 93 -10.67 -5.54 -0.16
N VAL A 94 -9.35 -5.44 -0.27
CA VAL A 94 -8.69 -4.29 -0.94
C VAL A 94 -8.94 -4.33 -2.46
N ALA A 95 -8.92 -5.51 -3.09
CA ALA A 95 -9.21 -5.67 -4.52
C ALA A 95 -10.64 -5.25 -4.89
N ALA A 96 -11.59 -5.38 -3.95
CA ALA A 96 -12.96 -4.89 -4.14
C ALA A 96 -13.06 -3.36 -4.15
N LEU A 97 -12.10 -2.66 -3.52
CA LEU A 97 -12.10 -1.19 -3.41
C LEU A 97 -11.37 -0.50 -4.56
N SER A 98 -10.43 -1.17 -5.22
CA SER A 98 -9.62 -0.56 -6.27
C SER A 98 -9.06 -1.59 -7.26
N GLN A 99 -9.10 -1.24 -8.55
CA GLN A 99 -8.49 -2.01 -9.65
C GLN A 99 -7.08 -1.51 -10.03
N ASN A 100 -6.46 -0.70 -9.17
CA ASN A 100 -5.13 -0.16 -9.46
C ASN A 100 -4.07 -1.28 -9.48
N PRO A 101 -3.29 -1.43 -10.56
CA PRO A 101 -2.33 -2.54 -10.70
C PRO A 101 -1.16 -2.47 -9.70
N MET A 102 -0.77 -1.28 -9.26
CA MET A 102 0.26 -1.13 -8.24
C MET A 102 -0.27 -1.55 -6.86
N LEU A 103 -1.54 -1.24 -6.55
CA LEU A 103 -2.20 -1.71 -5.34
C LEU A 103 -2.32 -3.24 -5.34
N ALA A 104 -2.68 -3.84 -6.49
CA ALA A 104 -2.71 -5.30 -6.65
C ALA A 104 -1.35 -5.95 -6.36
N ARG A 105 -0.24 -5.32 -6.76
CA ARG A 105 1.12 -5.78 -6.43
C ARG A 105 1.43 -5.66 -4.95
N LEU A 106 0.97 -4.59 -4.29
CA LEU A 106 1.17 -4.39 -2.85
C LEU A 106 0.46 -5.47 -2.04
N ILE A 107 -0.81 -5.74 -2.34
CA ILE A 107 -1.61 -6.73 -1.60
C ILE A 107 -1.16 -8.18 -1.84
N ALA A 108 -0.37 -8.44 -2.88
CA ALA A 108 0.27 -9.73 -3.09
C ALA A 108 1.53 -9.96 -2.22
N THR A 109 1.89 -8.98 -1.36
CA THR A 109 3.05 -9.09 -0.47
C THR A 109 2.73 -10.05 0.67
N PRO A 110 3.55 -11.10 0.91
CA PRO A 110 3.36 -11.98 2.06
C PRO A 110 3.50 -11.23 3.40
N GLY A 111 2.67 -11.58 4.37
CA GLY A 111 2.64 -10.92 5.67
C GLY A 111 2.20 -9.45 5.58
N LEU A 112 1.26 -9.14 4.70
CA LEU A 112 0.84 -7.78 4.37
C LEU A 112 0.49 -6.94 5.61
N VAL A 113 -0.26 -7.49 6.57
CA VAL A 113 -0.63 -6.78 7.80
C VAL A 113 0.62 -6.43 8.60
N ARG A 114 1.51 -7.40 8.85
CA ARG A 114 2.76 -7.17 9.60
C ARG A 114 3.68 -6.18 8.87
N ALA A 115 3.82 -6.33 7.55
CA ALA A 115 4.64 -5.42 6.74
C ALA A 115 4.11 -3.97 6.79
N THR A 116 2.80 -3.78 6.67
CA THR A 116 2.17 -2.46 6.74
C THR A 116 2.29 -1.88 8.16
N THR A 117 2.03 -2.68 9.20
CA THR A 117 2.19 -2.28 10.60
C THR A 117 3.62 -1.83 10.88
N LEU A 118 4.61 -2.62 10.47
CA LEU A 118 6.02 -2.27 10.63
C LEU A 118 6.38 -0.99 9.87
N ALA A 119 5.86 -0.81 8.66
CA ALA A 119 6.09 0.41 7.89
C ALA A 119 5.56 1.66 8.62
N VAL A 120 4.34 1.60 9.16
CA VAL A 120 3.74 2.70 9.92
C VAL A 120 4.57 3.03 11.17
N ILE A 121 4.99 2.00 11.94
CA ILE A 121 5.88 2.18 13.10
C ILE A 121 7.18 2.87 12.69
N GLN A 122 7.83 2.41 11.61
CA GLN A 122 9.09 2.98 11.14
C GLN A 122 8.92 4.44 10.71
N ILE A 123 7.84 4.78 10.01
CA ILE A 123 7.55 6.16 9.61
C ILE A 123 7.39 7.04 10.85
N GLY A 124 6.57 6.63 11.82
CA GLY A 124 6.38 7.37 13.08
C GLY A 124 7.67 7.57 13.87
N GLN A 125 8.64 6.67 13.73
CA GLN A 125 9.97 6.76 14.32
C GLN A 125 10.98 7.53 13.44
N GLY A 126 10.55 8.18 12.37
CA GLY A 126 11.42 8.93 11.46
C GLY A 126 12.26 8.08 10.52
N ARG A 127 12.07 6.75 10.49
CA ARG A 127 12.82 5.81 9.64
C ARG A 127 12.13 5.55 8.32
N THR A 128 12.91 5.31 7.26
CA THR A 128 12.37 4.93 5.95
C THR A 128 11.94 3.46 5.97
N PRO A 129 10.68 3.14 5.60
CA PRO A 129 10.15 1.76 5.60
C PRO A 129 10.59 0.99 4.33
N ALA A 130 11.90 0.89 4.10
CA ALA A 130 12.45 0.38 2.84
C ALA A 130 12.21 -1.13 2.66
N ASP A 131 12.34 -1.93 3.73
CA ASP A 131 12.22 -3.38 3.66
C ASP A 131 10.76 -3.85 3.62
N PRO A 132 9.86 -3.40 4.53
CA PRO A 132 8.46 -3.81 4.49
C PRO A 132 7.75 -3.39 3.19
N LEU A 133 8.13 -2.25 2.60
CA LEU A 133 7.51 -1.71 1.39
C LEU A 133 8.41 -1.80 0.14
N LYS A 134 9.33 -2.76 0.08
CA LYS A 134 10.25 -2.92 -1.07
C LYS A 134 9.55 -3.04 -2.43
N VAL A 135 8.33 -3.58 -2.46
CA VAL A 135 7.48 -3.69 -3.64
C VAL A 135 7.11 -2.32 -4.24
N LEU A 136 7.07 -1.27 -3.39
CA LEU A 136 6.78 0.10 -3.78
C LEU A 136 8.04 0.89 -4.20
N ARG A 137 9.21 0.25 -4.28
CA ARG A 137 10.44 0.94 -4.71
C ARG A 137 10.35 1.28 -6.19
N PRO A 138 10.50 2.57 -6.58
CA PRO A 138 10.55 2.96 -7.99
C PRO A 138 11.71 2.28 -8.72
N ALA A 139 11.49 1.82 -9.94
CA ALA A 139 12.53 1.17 -10.75
C ALA A 139 13.61 2.16 -11.21
N SER A 140 13.24 3.41 -11.50
CA SER A 140 14.16 4.45 -11.94
C SER A 140 14.86 5.14 -10.77
N ARG A 141 16.09 5.59 -11.01
CA ARG A 141 16.88 6.34 -10.02
C ARG A 141 16.48 7.82 -10.01
N LEU A 142 16.74 8.49 -8.87
CA LEU A 142 16.65 9.93 -8.76
C LEU A 142 17.76 10.58 -9.62
N SER A 143 17.43 11.61 -10.38
CA SER A 143 18.40 12.45 -11.10
C SER A 143 18.36 13.90 -10.61
N ILE A 144 19.47 14.60 -10.79
CA ILE A 144 19.63 16.02 -10.49
C ILE A 144 20.03 16.76 -11.76
N LEU A 145 19.65 18.04 -11.83
CA LEU A 145 20.05 18.95 -12.90
C LEU A 145 21.48 19.43 -12.62
N GLY A 146 22.47 18.65 -13.06
CA GLY A 146 23.90 18.93 -12.85
C GLY A 146 24.72 17.66 -12.67
N THR A 147 26.03 17.78 -12.78
CA THR A 147 26.95 16.64 -12.68
C THR A 147 27.36 16.33 -11.25
N SER A 148 27.83 17.30 -10.50
CA SER A 148 28.30 17.16 -9.11
C SER A 148 27.32 17.69 -8.08
N SER A 149 26.53 18.70 -8.43
CA SER A 149 25.44 19.25 -7.61
C SER A 149 24.33 19.79 -8.49
N GLY A 150 23.13 19.93 -7.92
CA GLY A 150 21.99 20.50 -8.61
C GLY A 150 20.67 20.21 -7.90
N ARG A 151 19.61 20.87 -8.35
CA ARG A 151 18.25 20.56 -7.90
C ARG A 151 17.79 19.21 -8.45
N VAL A 152 16.84 18.60 -7.78
CA VAL A 152 16.17 17.40 -8.32
C VAL A 152 15.60 17.73 -9.69
N ASP A 153 15.84 16.86 -10.67
CA ASP A 153 15.14 16.96 -11.96
C ASP A 153 13.65 16.66 -11.74
N PRO A 154 12.75 17.62 -11.98
CA PRO A 154 11.31 17.44 -11.75
C PRO A 154 10.72 16.24 -12.48
N LYS A 155 11.27 15.85 -13.63
CA LYS A 155 10.85 14.68 -14.38
C LYS A 155 10.99 13.38 -13.58
N THR A 156 11.91 13.33 -12.62
CA THR A 156 12.12 12.13 -11.81
C THR A 156 11.07 11.94 -10.71
N TYR A 157 10.27 12.95 -10.40
CA TYR A 157 9.15 12.82 -9.47
C TYR A 157 8.06 11.88 -10.01
N ALA A 158 7.85 11.86 -11.32
CA ALA A 158 6.87 11.00 -11.98
C ALA A 158 7.07 9.49 -11.69
N ARG A 159 8.26 9.07 -11.27
CA ARG A 159 8.52 7.70 -10.81
C ARG A 159 7.67 7.27 -9.61
N TRP A 160 7.17 8.24 -8.85
CA TRP A 160 6.32 8.02 -7.67
C TRP A 160 4.82 8.05 -7.99
N ASP A 161 4.44 8.58 -9.16
CA ASP A 161 3.03 8.74 -9.55
C ASP A 161 2.23 7.43 -9.49
N PRO A 162 2.74 6.27 -9.95
CA PRO A 162 2.01 5.01 -9.86
C PRO A 162 1.74 4.58 -8.40
N ILE A 163 2.68 4.87 -7.49
CA ILE A 163 2.57 4.52 -6.07
C ILE A 163 1.55 5.43 -5.39
N VAL A 164 1.64 6.74 -5.64
CA VAL A 164 0.69 7.72 -5.11
C VAL A 164 -0.71 7.47 -5.67
N ALA A 165 -0.81 7.17 -6.98
CA ALA A 165 -2.09 6.81 -7.60
C ALA A 165 -2.68 5.53 -7.00
N ALA A 166 -1.86 4.55 -6.63
CA ALA A 166 -2.33 3.34 -5.94
C ALA A 166 -2.92 3.68 -4.56
N LEU A 167 -2.21 4.48 -3.76
CA LEU A 167 -2.69 4.92 -2.45
C LEU A 167 -4.01 5.68 -2.57
N THR A 168 -4.06 6.67 -3.47
CA THR A 168 -5.23 7.54 -3.62
C THR A 168 -6.36 6.93 -4.48
N SER A 169 -6.20 5.71 -4.98
CA SER A 169 -7.23 5.00 -5.74
C SER A 169 -8.36 4.44 -4.87
N VAL A 170 -8.10 4.28 -3.57
CA VAL A 170 -9.11 3.93 -2.57
C VAL A 170 -9.65 5.22 -1.97
N SER A 171 -10.97 5.38 -1.91
CA SER A 171 -11.55 6.58 -1.29
C SER A 171 -11.19 6.63 0.21
N PRO A 172 -11.00 7.83 0.79
CA PRO A 172 -10.73 7.95 2.23
C PRO A 172 -11.82 7.35 3.12
N ALA A 173 -13.08 7.34 2.65
CA ALA A 173 -14.18 6.72 3.37
C ALA A 173 -14.07 5.20 3.38
N ASP A 174 -13.81 4.61 2.21
CA ASP A 174 -13.68 3.15 2.09
C ASP A 174 -12.41 2.66 2.81
N ALA A 175 -11.32 3.42 2.74
CA ALA A 175 -10.09 3.11 3.48
C ALA A 175 -10.32 3.13 5.00
N ALA A 176 -11.05 4.13 5.53
CA ALA A 176 -11.37 4.21 6.94
C ALA A 176 -12.32 3.09 7.37
N GLN A 177 -13.33 2.76 6.58
CA GLN A 177 -14.25 1.66 6.87
C GLN A 177 -13.53 0.31 6.84
N LEU A 178 -12.70 0.07 5.83
CA LEU A 178 -11.87 -1.14 5.74
C LEU A 178 -10.98 -1.27 6.98
N TYR A 179 -10.26 -0.19 7.31
CA TYR A 179 -9.36 -0.19 8.47
C TYR A 179 -10.10 -0.54 9.76
N VAL A 180 -11.24 0.11 10.05
CA VAL A 180 -12.03 -0.17 11.27
C VAL A 180 -12.46 -1.64 11.32
N ASN A 181 -12.84 -2.21 10.18
CA ASN A 181 -13.25 -3.61 10.10
C ASN A 181 -12.11 -4.60 10.42
N VAL A 182 -10.90 -4.30 9.93
CA VAL A 182 -9.72 -5.19 10.08
C VAL A 182 -8.74 -4.73 11.16
N LYS A 183 -9.05 -3.66 11.91
CA LYS A 183 -8.19 -3.11 12.96
C LYS A 183 -7.66 -4.15 13.96
N PRO A 184 -8.45 -5.16 14.40
CA PRO A 184 -7.92 -6.17 15.31
C PRO A 184 -6.69 -6.93 14.78
N LEU A 185 -6.58 -7.12 13.45
CA LEU A 185 -5.39 -7.75 12.85
C LEU A 185 -4.17 -6.82 12.96
N PHE A 186 -4.37 -5.52 12.78
CA PHE A 186 -3.31 -4.52 12.93
C PHE A 186 -2.88 -4.37 14.39
N ASP A 187 -3.82 -4.35 15.33
CA ASP A 187 -3.51 -4.30 16.76
C ASP A 187 -2.72 -5.54 17.21
N GLN A 188 -3.11 -6.73 16.73
CA GLN A 188 -2.36 -7.95 16.99
C GLN A 188 -0.94 -7.87 16.43
N ALA A 189 -0.78 -7.45 15.16
CA ALA A 189 0.55 -7.28 14.57
C ALA A 189 1.38 -6.23 15.31
N TYR A 190 0.76 -5.16 15.81
CA TYR A 190 1.41 -4.11 16.57
C TYR A 190 1.98 -4.63 17.90
N ILE A 191 1.19 -5.47 18.59
CA ILE A 191 1.62 -6.15 19.82
C ILE A 191 2.78 -7.11 19.52
N GLU A 192 2.67 -7.97 18.48
CA GLU A 192 3.72 -8.92 18.07
C GLU A 192 5.04 -8.20 17.71
N LEU A 193 4.97 -6.98 17.17
CA LEU A 193 6.13 -6.14 16.84
C LEU A 193 6.72 -5.39 18.04
N GLY A 194 6.34 -5.76 19.27
CA GLY A 194 6.95 -5.27 20.50
C GLY A 194 6.30 -4.04 21.11
N ASN A 195 5.03 -3.78 20.83
CA ASN A 195 4.27 -2.65 21.39
C ASN A 195 3.09 -3.15 22.27
N PRO A 196 3.36 -3.86 23.38
CA PRO A 196 2.32 -4.43 24.23
C PRO A 196 1.46 -3.31 24.85
N GLY A 197 0.12 -3.48 24.80
CA GLY A 197 -0.83 -2.51 25.32
C GLY A 197 -0.97 -1.23 24.50
N GLY A 198 -0.32 -1.16 23.31
CA GLY A 198 -0.46 -0.04 22.40
C GLY A 198 -1.67 -0.15 21.50
N ASP A 199 -2.20 1.01 21.10
CA ASP A 199 -3.24 1.15 20.09
C ASP A 199 -2.60 1.55 18.76
N PHE A 200 -2.85 0.79 17.68
CA PHE A 200 -2.29 1.07 16.36
C PHE A 200 -2.77 2.41 15.79
N ASP A 201 -3.92 2.92 16.22
CA ASP A 201 -4.38 4.29 15.89
C ASP A 201 -3.35 5.35 16.28
N THR A 202 -2.72 5.19 17.44
CA THR A 202 -1.65 6.08 17.91
C THR A 202 -0.44 6.04 16.98
N ALA A 203 -0.04 4.86 16.52
CA ALA A 203 1.08 4.71 15.58
C ALA A 203 0.78 5.37 14.22
N ILE A 204 -0.45 5.26 13.72
CA ILE A 204 -0.87 5.94 12.48
C ILE A 204 -0.79 7.46 12.68
N GLY A 205 -1.33 7.99 13.79
CA GLY A 205 -1.26 9.43 14.11
C GLY A 205 0.17 9.96 14.16
N GLN A 206 1.07 9.21 14.81
CA GLN A 206 2.50 9.54 14.86
C GLN A 206 3.15 9.52 13.47
N ALA A 207 2.80 8.54 12.63
CA ALA A 207 3.33 8.44 11.28
C ALA A 207 2.88 9.63 10.40
N ILE A 208 1.62 10.03 10.49
CA ILE A 208 1.11 11.20 9.78
C ILE A 208 1.79 12.47 10.28
N GLY A 209 1.87 12.69 11.61
CA GLY A 209 2.56 13.83 12.20
C GLY A 209 4.02 13.95 11.75
N MET A 210 4.74 12.83 11.70
CA MET A 210 6.13 12.78 11.21
C MET A 210 6.25 13.25 9.75
N LEU A 211 5.26 12.93 8.89
CA LEU A 211 5.25 13.38 7.50
C LEU A 211 4.84 14.85 7.37
N ASP A 212 3.92 15.33 8.22
CA ASP A 212 3.48 16.73 8.26
C ASP A 212 4.60 17.69 8.65
N GLU A 213 5.49 17.25 9.54
CA GLU A 213 6.66 18.03 9.96
C GLU A 213 7.71 18.23 8.84
N ALA A 214 7.59 17.51 7.71
CA ALA A 214 8.52 17.69 6.60
C ALA A 214 8.36 19.10 5.99
N PRO A 215 9.48 19.87 5.80
CA PRO A 215 9.43 21.24 5.33
C PRO A 215 8.68 21.38 3.99
N ALA A 216 7.75 22.34 3.90
CA ALA A 216 6.98 22.58 2.68
C ALA A 216 7.85 23.09 1.53
N LYS A 217 8.88 23.90 1.84
CA LYS A 217 9.74 24.57 0.85
C LYS A 217 11.13 23.92 0.78
N ALA A 218 11.22 22.71 0.28
CA ALA A 218 12.49 22.02 0.05
C ALA A 218 12.80 21.78 -1.44
N GLU A 219 11.93 22.22 -2.33
CA GLU A 219 11.96 21.90 -3.77
C GLU A 219 13.14 22.55 -4.49
N ASP A 220 13.55 23.74 -4.02
CA ASP A 220 14.69 24.48 -4.57
C ASP A 220 16.04 24.07 -3.95
N SER A 221 16.03 23.13 -3.00
CA SER A 221 17.26 22.74 -2.34
C SER A 221 18.21 22.03 -3.30
N GLN A 222 19.50 22.38 -3.18
CA GLN A 222 20.56 21.72 -3.92
C GLN A 222 20.88 20.37 -3.29
N LEU A 223 21.12 19.38 -4.14
CA LEU A 223 21.65 18.08 -3.77
C LEU A 223 23.09 17.96 -4.25
N LEU A 224 23.96 17.47 -3.39
CA LEU A 224 25.34 17.13 -3.69
C LEU A 224 25.42 15.66 -4.06
N ARG A 225 26.11 15.37 -5.17
CA ARG A 225 26.40 13.98 -5.55
C ARG A 225 27.61 13.50 -4.78
N ARG A 226 27.37 12.51 -3.91
CA ARG A 226 28.41 11.73 -3.26
C ARG A 226 28.65 10.45 -4.06
N THR A 227 29.67 9.69 -3.70
CA THR A 227 30.04 8.46 -4.42
C THR A 227 28.86 7.52 -4.66
N ASN A 228 28.01 7.29 -3.63
CA ASN A 228 26.93 6.30 -3.68
C ASN A 228 25.54 6.85 -3.37
N PHE A 229 25.39 8.14 -3.05
CA PHE A 229 24.12 8.75 -2.66
C PHE A 229 24.06 10.24 -3.03
N LEU A 230 22.87 10.81 -2.91
CA LEU A 230 22.61 12.24 -3.00
C LEU A 230 22.35 12.79 -1.60
N GLU A 231 22.93 13.94 -1.28
CA GLU A 231 22.85 14.59 0.03
C GLU A 231 22.38 16.03 -0.15
N HIS A 232 21.48 16.52 0.70
CA HIS A 232 21.10 17.93 0.70
C HIS A 232 22.29 18.82 1.06
N GLU A 233 22.50 19.89 0.31
CA GLU A 233 23.52 20.90 0.62
C GLU A 233 23.18 21.69 1.88
N ASP A 234 21.87 21.97 2.06
CA ASP A 234 21.36 22.63 3.25
C ASP A 234 21.51 21.74 4.50
N ALA A 235 22.15 22.29 5.53
CA ALA A 235 22.42 21.57 6.77
C ALA A 235 21.14 21.21 7.54
N THR A 236 20.10 22.05 7.47
CA THR A 236 18.82 21.80 8.14
C THR A 236 18.09 20.63 7.49
N LEU A 237 18.10 20.54 6.15
CA LEU A 237 17.53 19.42 5.42
C LEU A 237 18.35 18.13 5.59
N ARG A 238 19.67 18.24 5.75
CA ARG A 238 20.51 17.07 6.08
C ARG A 238 20.19 16.48 7.45
N ALA A 239 19.85 17.34 8.40
CA ALA A 239 19.52 16.93 9.77
C ALA A 239 18.14 16.29 9.92
N LEU A 240 17.26 16.41 8.92
CA LEU A 240 15.92 15.80 8.96
C LEU A 240 15.96 14.27 9.14
N PRO A 241 14.95 13.70 9.77
CA PRO A 241 14.77 12.25 9.81
C PRO A 241 14.81 11.62 8.41
N PRO A 242 15.34 10.39 8.26
CA PRO A 242 15.43 9.72 6.97
C PRO A 242 14.11 9.65 6.19
N VAL A 243 12.98 9.41 6.84
CA VAL A 243 11.67 9.36 6.19
C VAL A 243 11.26 10.72 5.62
N GLN A 244 11.52 11.81 6.34
CA GLN A 244 11.21 13.16 5.85
C GLN A 244 12.07 13.51 4.62
N LYS A 245 13.38 13.20 4.65
CA LYS A 245 14.25 13.34 3.47
C LYS A 245 13.74 12.56 2.27
N GLN A 246 13.32 11.32 2.49
CA GLN A 246 12.73 10.50 1.42
C GLN A 246 11.40 11.10 0.93
N PHE A 247 10.57 11.63 1.83
CA PHE A 247 9.29 12.24 1.50
C PHE A 247 9.46 13.54 0.69
N LEU A 248 10.51 14.33 0.95
CA LEU A 248 10.85 15.47 0.10
C LEU A 248 11.16 15.07 -1.35
N LEU A 249 11.76 13.89 -1.55
CA LEU A 249 12.19 13.40 -2.88
C LEU A 249 11.07 12.75 -3.71
N ILE A 250 9.83 12.69 -3.22
CA ILE A 250 8.69 12.24 -4.04
C ILE A 250 8.07 13.39 -4.86
N GLY A 251 8.47 14.63 -4.59
CA GLY A 251 8.01 15.84 -5.27
C GLY A 251 6.80 16.52 -4.61
N PRO A 252 6.60 17.81 -4.86
CA PRO A 252 5.60 18.63 -4.16
C PRO A 252 4.17 18.16 -4.39
N ASP A 253 3.81 17.86 -5.63
CA ASP A 253 2.44 17.42 -5.97
C ASP A 253 2.11 16.07 -5.35
N ASN A 254 3.04 15.13 -5.39
CA ASN A 254 2.87 13.82 -4.79
C ASN A 254 2.76 13.92 -3.25
N ARG A 255 3.59 14.76 -2.62
CA ARG A 255 3.50 15.03 -1.17
C ARG A 255 2.13 15.56 -0.79
N ARG A 256 1.65 16.59 -1.49
CA ARG A 256 0.34 17.19 -1.25
C ARG A 256 -0.78 16.15 -1.37
N ARG A 257 -0.82 15.35 -2.46
CA ARG A 257 -1.82 14.30 -2.66
C ARG A 257 -1.81 13.25 -1.57
N VAL A 258 -0.63 12.83 -1.13
CA VAL A 258 -0.47 11.86 -0.03
C VAL A 258 -0.99 12.42 1.28
N LEU A 259 -0.58 13.65 1.65
CA LEU A 259 -1.02 14.29 2.90
C LEU A 259 -2.52 14.58 2.90
N GLU A 260 -3.07 15.10 1.82
CA GLU A 260 -4.52 15.33 1.69
C GLU A 260 -5.31 14.04 1.90
N TRP A 261 -4.87 12.93 1.29
CA TRP A 261 -5.51 11.63 1.47
C TRP A 261 -5.39 11.12 2.91
N LEU A 262 -4.20 11.20 3.50
CA LEU A 262 -3.95 10.76 4.88
C LEU A 262 -4.77 11.57 5.89
N HIS A 263 -4.85 12.89 5.73
CA HIS A 263 -5.65 13.76 6.60
C HIS A 263 -7.14 13.44 6.50
N GLN A 264 -7.65 13.17 5.29
CA GLN A 264 -9.04 12.78 5.11
C GLN A 264 -9.35 11.43 5.80
N VAL A 265 -8.45 10.45 5.70
CA VAL A 265 -8.60 9.18 6.41
C VAL A 265 -8.52 9.39 7.92
N ALA A 266 -7.52 10.15 8.40
CA ALA A 266 -7.34 10.46 9.81
C ALA A 266 -8.56 11.18 10.40
N GLY A 267 -9.14 12.14 9.66
CA GLY A 267 -10.35 12.85 10.06
C GLY A 267 -11.55 11.90 10.21
N LYS A 268 -11.72 10.95 9.27
CA LYS A 268 -12.79 9.93 9.38
C LYS A 268 -12.58 8.95 10.53
N LEU A 269 -11.34 8.66 10.86
CA LEU A 269 -10.96 7.79 11.97
C LEU A 269 -10.85 8.52 13.30
N GLU A 270 -11.03 9.85 13.31
CA GLU A 270 -10.87 10.71 14.49
C GLU A 270 -9.50 10.54 15.17
N LEU A 271 -8.45 10.31 14.35
CA LEU A 271 -7.09 10.12 14.84
C LEU A 271 -6.50 11.45 15.31
N LYS A 272 -5.75 11.40 16.40
CA LYS A 272 -4.93 12.53 16.86
C LYS A 272 -3.62 12.51 16.06
N THR A 273 -3.51 13.41 15.10
CA THR A 273 -2.22 13.71 14.45
C THR A 273 -1.53 14.80 15.26
N LYS A 274 -0.31 14.52 15.72
CA LYS A 274 0.46 15.51 16.48
C LYS A 274 1.14 16.49 15.54
#